data_5cf58186676ca2ea0251033c093c0882
#
_entry.id   5cf58186676ca2ea0251033c093c0882
#
_cell.length_a   1.000
_cell.length_b   1.000
_cell.length_c   1.000
_cell.angle_alpha   90.00
_cell.angle_beta   90.00
_cell.angle_gamma   90.00
#
_symmetry.space_group_name_H-M   'P 1'
#
loop_
_entity.id
_entity.type
_entity.pdbx_description
1 polymer ?
#
loop_
_entity_poly.entity_id
_entity_poly.type
_entity_poly.pdbx_seq_one_letter_code
_entity_poly.pdbx_strand_id
1 'polypeptide(L)'
;SLGHMLATVMREWGTERQGLESGWFIRGSRLQAEELASWLKRSEEDNEPVMLLGTSFSFVHFLDWCAANGRSFKLPSGSRLMDTGGFKGRSREIPRNELYRLYEQVLGIPQNWCVNEYGMAELSSQFYDGVVGSPYFATQNQQRIHKPPHWTRTRVLDPESLEEVGDGETGLLCHYDLA
;
A
#
# COMPACT_ATOMS: atom_id res chain seq x y z
N SER A 1 -5.48 -8.57 -12.20
CA SER A 1 -4.57 -7.40 -12.22
C SER A 1 -4.93 -6.43 -11.10
N LEU A 2 -3.99 -5.57 -10.70
CA LEU A 2 -4.21 -4.54 -9.66
C LEU A 2 -5.45 -3.69 -9.95
N GLY A 3 -5.61 -3.23 -11.20
CA GLY A 3 -6.77 -2.41 -11.58
C GLY A 3 -8.10 -3.12 -11.37
N HIS A 4 -8.17 -4.42 -11.64
CA HIS A 4 -9.36 -5.22 -11.39
C HIS A 4 -9.67 -5.33 -9.89
N MET A 5 -8.64 -5.60 -9.06
CA MET A 5 -8.79 -5.65 -7.60
C MET A 5 -9.34 -4.33 -7.06
N LEU A 6 -8.72 -3.20 -7.43
CA LEU A 6 -9.16 -1.88 -6.98
C LEU A 6 -10.58 -1.54 -7.44
N ALA A 7 -10.94 -1.88 -8.69
CA ALA A 7 -12.30 -1.70 -9.20
C ALA A 7 -13.32 -2.55 -8.44
N THR A 8 -12.95 -3.78 -8.06
CA THR A 8 -13.80 -4.64 -7.24
C THR A 8 -13.98 -4.06 -5.84
N VAL A 9 -12.91 -3.60 -5.20
CA VAL A 9 -13.00 -2.95 -3.88
C VAL A 9 -13.91 -1.72 -3.94
N MET A 10 -13.76 -0.88 -4.96
CA MET A 10 -14.65 0.28 -5.13
C MET A 10 -16.12 -0.11 -5.30
N ARG A 11 -16.39 -1.13 -6.08
CA ARG A 11 -17.78 -1.59 -6.31
C ARG A 11 -18.41 -2.18 -5.06
N GLU A 12 -17.68 -2.97 -4.27
CA GLU A 12 -18.21 -3.70 -3.11
C GLU A 12 -18.25 -2.84 -1.83
N TRP A 13 -17.27 -1.93 -1.67
CA TRP A 13 -17.09 -1.15 -0.44
C TRP A 13 -16.92 0.36 -0.68
N GLY A 14 -17.07 0.81 -1.92
CA GLY A 14 -17.06 2.24 -2.24
C GLY A 14 -18.27 2.95 -1.64
N THR A 15 -18.13 4.25 -1.43
CA THR A 15 -19.22 5.13 -0.97
C THR A 15 -19.63 6.09 -2.09
N GLU A 16 -20.95 6.35 -2.15
CA GLU A 16 -21.56 7.38 -3.02
C GLU A 16 -21.96 8.62 -2.20
N ARG A 17 -21.47 8.73 -0.95
CA ARG A 17 -21.77 9.87 -0.09
C ARG A 17 -21.33 11.16 -0.76
N GLN A 18 -22.25 12.13 -0.87
CA GLN A 18 -22.01 13.41 -1.53
C GLN A 18 -20.78 14.13 -0.95
N GLY A 19 -19.81 14.43 -1.81
CA GLY A 19 -18.56 15.09 -1.48
C GLY A 19 -17.45 14.19 -0.97
N LEU A 20 -17.73 12.89 -0.72
CA LEU A 20 -16.76 11.87 -0.36
C LEU A 20 -16.94 10.59 -1.20
N GLU A 21 -17.46 10.74 -2.42
CA GLU A 21 -17.61 9.61 -3.33
C GLU A 21 -16.25 8.95 -3.58
N SER A 22 -16.25 7.62 -3.57
CA SER A 22 -15.06 6.85 -3.94
C SER A 22 -14.66 7.13 -5.38
N GLY A 23 -13.39 7.40 -5.62
CA GLY A 23 -12.93 7.86 -6.91
C GLY A 23 -11.51 7.44 -7.27
N TRP A 24 -11.20 7.62 -8.55
CA TRP A 24 -9.87 7.42 -9.11
C TRP A 24 -9.12 8.75 -9.18
N PHE A 25 -8.03 8.85 -8.41
CA PHE A 25 -7.16 10.03 -8.40
C PHE A 25 -5.93 9.86 -9.31
N ILE A 26 -5.85 8.75 -10.04
CA ILE A 26 -4.89 8.56 -11.13
C ILE A 26 -5.70 8.38 -12.42
N ARG A 27 -5.55 9.34 -13.35
CA ARG A 27 -6.20 9.32 -14.65
C ARG A 27 -5.14 9.27 -15.75
N GLY A 28 -5.17 8.18 -16.53
CA GLY A 28 -4.04 7.83 -17.38
C GLY A 28 -2.81 7.52 -16.52
N SER A 29 -1.73 8.26 -16.70
CA SER A 29 -0.51 8.15 -15.87
C SER A 29 -0.32 9.34 -14.91
N ARG A 30 -1.34 10.19 -14.73
CA ARG A 30 -1.24 11.44 -14.01
C ARG A 30 -2.00 11.39 -12.69
N LEU A 31 -1.30 11.68 -11.59
CA LEU A 31 -1.91 11.88 -10.28
C LEU A 31 -2.67 13.22 -10.23
N GLN A 32 -3.91 13.20 -9.80
CA GLN A 32 -4.75 14.39 -9.55
C GLN A 32 -4.55 14.85 -8.10
N ALA A 33 -3.35 15.36 -7.77
CA ALA A 33 -2.93 15.60 -6.40
C ALA A 33 -3.78 16.64 -5.67
N GLU A 34 -4.20 17.72 -6.35
CA GLU A 34 -5.08 18.74 -5.76
C GLU A 34 -6.48 18.20 -5.47
N GLU A 35 -7.02 17.39 -6.39
CA GLU A 35 -8.32 16.75 -6.20
C GLU A 35 -8.29 15.78 -5.04
N LEU A 36 -7.24 14.94 -4.95
CA LEU A 36 -7.02 14.05 -3.81
C LEU A 36 -6.89 14.84 -2.50
N ALA A 37 -6.10 15.92 -2.49
CA ALA A 37 -5.93 16.76 -1.32
C ALA A 37 -7.24 17.40 -0.85
N SER A 38 -8.07 17.86 -1.79
CA SER A 38 -9.39 18.42 -1.48
C SER A 38 -10.32 17.36 -0.91
N TRP A 39 -10.30 16.16 -1.45
CA TRP A 39 -11.08 15.02 -0.96
C TRP A 39 -10.64 14.57 0.45
N LEU A 40 -9.33 14.50 0.70
CA LEU A 40 -8.79 14.19 2.04
C LEU A 40 -9.15 15.28 3.05
N LYS A 41 -9.13 16.55 2.63
CA LYS A 41 -9.53 17.66 3.50
C LYS A 41 -11.01 17.56 3.89
N ARG A 42 -11.88 17.16 2.97
CA ARG A 42 -13.29 16.90 3.26
C ARG A 42 -13.45 15.75 4.25
N SER A 43 -12.69 14.66 4.10
CA SER A 43 -12.67 13.54 5.07
C SER A 43 -12.32 14.01 6.47
N GLU A 44 -11.33 14.91 6.62
CA GLU A 44 -10.99 15.53 7.90
C GLU A 44 -12.15 16.35 8.48
N GLU A 45 -12.75 17.23 7.67
CA GLU A 45 -13.82 18.14 8.09
C GLU A 45 -15.10 17.40 8.51
N ASP A 46 -15.45 16.37 7.76
CA ASP A 46 -16.63 15.54 8.02
C ASP A 46 -16.38 14.46 9.09
N ASN A 47 -15.13 14.29 9.56
CA ASN A 47 -14.68 13.24 10.45
C ASN A 47 -15.03 11.82 9.96
N GLU A 48 -14.92 11.59 8.64
CA GLU A 48 -15.23 10.32 8.00
C GLU A 48 -13.94 9.57 7.61
N PRO A 49 -13.69 8.36 8.16
CA PRO A 49 -12.49 7.61 7.84
C PRO A 49 -12.50 7.11 6.40
N VAL A 50 -11.32 7.08 5.80
CA VAL A 50 -11.14 6.71 4.40
C VAL A 50 -10.16 5.56 4.23
N MET A 51 -10.29 4.84 3.10
CA MET A 51 -9.33 3.84 2.68
C MET A 51 -8.62 4.28 1.41
N LEU A 52 -7.30 4.42 1.50
CA LEU A 52 -6.43 4.77 0.37
C LEU A 52 -5.76 3.53 -0.19
N LEU A 53 -5.94 3.29 -1.48
CA LEU A 53 -5.37 2.15 -2.19
C LEU A 53 -4.56 2.64 -3.39
N GLY A 54 -3.32 2.17 -3.55
CA GLY A 54 -2.52 2.60 -4.68
C GLY A 54 -1.14 1.96 -4.73
N THR A 55 -0.33 2.40 -5.69
CA THR A 55 1.05 1.95 -5.80
C THR A 55 1.97 2.79 -4.90
N SER A 56 3.03 2.17 -4.37
CA SER A 56 4.00 2.87 -3.50
C SER A 56 4.55 4.13 -4.16
N PHE A 57 4.92 4.08 -5.46
CA PHE A 57 5.43 5.26 -6.15
C PHE A 57 4.39 6.37 -6.31
N SER A 58 3.09 6.05 -6.45
CA SER A 58 2.03 7.06 -6.53
C SER A 58 1.86 7.79 -5.20
N PHE A 59 1.97 7.08 -4.09
CA PHE A 59 1.97 7.70 -2.77
C PHE A 59 3.21 8.57 -2.55
N VAL A 60 4.40 8.14 -3.00
CA VAL A 60 5.60 8.99 -2.93
C VAL A 60 5.39 10.30 -3.72
N HIS A 61 4.84 10.24 -4.91
CA HIS A 61 4.50 11.46 -5.67
C HIS A 61 3.51 12.36 -4.92
N PHE A 62 2.51 11.80 -4.26
CA PHE A 62 1.57 12.59 -3.47
C PHE A 62 2.24 13.22 -2.24
N LEU A 63 3.07 12.46 -1.52
CA LEU A 63 3.83 12.98 -0.38
C LEU A 63 4.79 14.10 -0.78
N ASP A 64 5.48 13.95 -1.90
CA ASP A 64 6.37 14.99 -2.45
C ASP A 64 5.59 16.24 -2.85
N TRP A 65 4.41 16.06 -3.46
CA TRP A 65 3.51 17.18 -3.76
C TRP A 65 3.02 17.87 -2.48
N CYS A 66 2.65 17.10 -1.44
CA CYS A 66 2.26 17.66 -0.14
C CYS A 66 3.39 18.49 0.46
N ALA A 67 4.61 17.98 0.46
CA ALA A 67 5.77 18.68 0.96
C ALA A 67 6.04 20.01 0.21
N ALA A 68 5.95 19.98 -1.13
CA ALA A 68 6.14 21.15 -1.98
C ALA A 68 5.07 22.23 -1.79
N ASN A 69 3.86 21.84 -1.36
CA ASN A 69 2.71 22.75 -1.18
C ASN A 69 2.38 23.02 0.30
N GLY A 70 3.23 22.59 1.25
CA GLY A 70 3.00 22.76 2.68
C GLY A 70 1.70 22.13 3.17
N ARG A 71 1.31 20.98 2.61
CA ARG A 71 0.07 20.26 2.94
C ARG A 71 0.35 19.08 3.87
N SER A 72 -0.52 18.92 4.84
CA SER A 72 -0.61 17.73 5.70
C SER A 72 -2.04 17.55 6.14
N PHE A 73 -2.39 16.34 6.55
CA PHE A 73 -3.75 15.94 6.91
C PHE A 73 -3.72 15.21 8.27
N LYS A 74 -4.83 15.27 8.99
CA LYS A 74 -5.08 14.48 10.19
C LYS A 74 -6.33 13.64 9.94
N LEU A 75 -6.18 12.63 9.10
CA LEU A 75 -7.31 11.79 8.71
C LEU A 75 -7.94 11.11 9.93
N PRO A 76 -9.27 10.96 9.96
CA PRO A 76 -10.00 10.41 11.10
C PRO A 76 -9.54 9.00 11.47
N SER A 77 -9.69 8.66 12.75
CA SER A 77 -9.40 7.32 13.26
C SER A 77 -10.18 6.26 12.49
N GLY A 78 -9.52 5.17 12.11
CA GLY A 78 -10.08 4.15 11.23
C GLY A 78 -9.70 4.35 9.76
N SER A 79 -9.12 5.50 9.39
CA SER A 79 -8.51 5.66 8.07
C SER A 79 -7.35 4.69 7.89
N ARG A 80 -7.23 4.12 6.70
CA ARG A 80 -6.26 3.05 6.40
C ARG A 80 -5.65 3.21 5.02
N LEU A 81 -4.48 2.62 4.83
CA LEU A 81 -3.75 2.69 3.58
C LEU A 81 -3.22 1.32 3.19
N MET A 82 -3.40 0.96 1.95
CA MET A 82 -2.70 -0.16 1.32
C MET A 82 -1.91 0.35 0.13
N ASP A 83 -0.60 0.11 0.15
CA ASP A 83 0.22 0.33 -1.02
C ASP A 83 0.71 -0.99 -1.60
N THR A 84 1.05 -1.00 -2.88
CA THR A 84 1.52 -2.19 -3.58
C THR A 84 2.70 -1.88 -4.50
N GLY A 85 3.52 -2.90 -4.73
CA GLY A 85 4.69 -2.84 -5.60
C GLY A 85 5.83 -2.01 -5.04
N GLY A 86 6.81 -1.75 -5.89
CA GLY A 86 7.99 -0.94 -5.61
C GLY A 86 8.00 0.35 -6.42
N PHE A 87 9.14 1.03 -6.42
CA PHE A 87 9.29 2.34 -7.06
C PHE A 87 9.57 2.25 -8.56
N LYS A 88 10.20 1.14 -9.03
CA LYS A 88 10.45 0.81 -10.46
C LYS A 88 11.04 1.97 -11.26
N GLY A 89 11.89 2.82 -10.64
CA GLY A 89 12.43 4.02 -11.26
C GLY A 89 11.41 5.13 -11.58
N ARG A 90 10.18 5.04 -11.06
CA ARG A 90 9.10 6.01 -11.30
C ARG A 90 8.99 7.10 -10.24
N SER A 91 9.66 6.92 -9.10
CA SER A 91 9.81 7.90 -8.03
C SER A 91 11.17 7.73 -7.36
N ARG A 92 11.51 8.61 -6.44
CA ARG A 92 12.63 8.35 -5.52
C ARG A 92 12.35 7.10 -4.69
N GLU A 93 13.40 6.35 -4.40
CA GLU A 93 13.30 5.19 -3.52
C GLU A 93 13.32 5.64 -2.06
N ILE A 94 12.43 5.09 -1.25
CA ILE A 94 12.31 5.37 0.17
C ILE A 94 12.33 4.04 0.92
N PRO A 95 13.15 3.87 1.97
CA PRO A 95 13.05 2.71 2.85
C PRO A 95 11.62 2.52 3.38
N ARG A 96 11.15 1.29 3.44
CA ARG A 96 9.76 0.98 3.81
C ARG A 96 9.33 1.59 5.14
N ASN A 97 10.18 1.49 6.15
CA ASN A 97 9.93 2.08 7.47
C ASN A 97 9.81 3.62 7.43
N GLU A 98 10.59 4.26 6.57
CA GLU A 98 10.49 5.70 6.37
C GLU A 98 9.21 6.08 5.65
N LEU A 99 8.78 5.31 4.63
CA LEU A 99 7.54 5.53 3.91
C LEU A 99 6.32 5.46 4.85
N TYR A 100 6.28 4.46 5.74
CA TYR A 100 5.22 4.36 6.75
C TYR A 100 5.21 5.52 7.73
N ARG A 101 6.39 6.00 8.12
CA ARG A 101 6.51 7.20 8.96
C ARG A 101 6.00 8.45 8.24
N LEU A 102 6.24 8.58 6.95
CA LEU A 102 5.71 9.68 6.15
C LEU A 102 4.18 9.61 6.02
N TYR A 103 3.60 8.41 5.87
CA TYR A 103 2.13 8.26 5.90
C TYR A 103 1.55 8.77 7.22
N GLU A 104 2.15 8.41 8.34
CA GLU A 104 1.72 8.89 9.65
C GLU A 104 1.88 10.40 9.81
N GLN A 105 3.03 10.96 9.42
CA GLN A 105 3.32 12.38 9.54
C GLN A 105 2.48 13.27 8.62
N VAL A 106 2.25 12.85 7.38
CA VAL A 106 1.60 13.67 6.35
C VAL A 106 0.10 13.41 6.27
N LEU A 107 -0.35 12.18 6.50
CA LEU A 107 -1.76 11.79 6.37
C LEU A 107 -2.46 11.54 7.72
N GLY A 108 -1.69 11.42 8.81
CA GLY A 108 -2.24 11.07 10.11
C GLY A 108 -2.68 9.61 10.23
N ILE A 109 -2.28 8.74 9.30
CA ILE A 109 -2.61 7.30 9.34
C ILE A 109 -1.51 6.57 10.11
N PRO A 110 -1.79 6.00 11.29
CA PRO A 110 -0.78 5.26 12.06
C PRO A 110 -0.21 4.09 11.27
N GLN A 111 1.06 3.75 11.51
CA GLN A 111 1.77 2.73 10.76
C GLN A 111 1.11 1.34 10.80
N ASN A 112 0.45 0.99 11.92
CA ASN A 112 -0.31 -0.25 12.06
C ASN A 112 -1.65 -0.24 11.28
N TRP A 113 -2.05 0.89 10.70
CA TRP A 113 -3.18 1.02 9.79
C TRP A 113 -2.75 1.11 8.32
N CYS A 114 -1.45 0.90 8.05
CA CYS A 114 -0.88 0.79 6.72
C CYS A 114 -0.42 -0.64 6.47
N VAL A 115 -0.66 -1.16 5.27
CA VAL A 115 -0.15 -2.47 4.82
C VAL A 115 0.43 -2.36 3.42
N ASN A 116 1.44 -3.17 3.15
CA ASN A 116 1.94 -3.35 1.79
C ASN A 116 1.49 -4.69 1.24
N GLU A 117 0.99 -4.66 0.03
CA GLU A 117 0.65 -5.83 -0.76
C GLU A 117 1.80 -6.17 -1.71
N TYR A 118 2.12 -7.45 -1.80
CA TYR A 118 2.95 -8.02 -2.84
C TYR A 118 2.13 -9.02 -3.64
N GLY A 119 2.12 -8.83 -4.94
CA GLY A 119 1.51 -9.74 -5.89
C GLY A 119 2.19 -9.65 -7.26
N MET A 120 1.95 -10.62 -8.09
CA MET A 120 2.42 -10.65 -9.47
C MET A 120 1.28 -11.18 -10.35
N ALA A 121 1.34 -10.87 -11.65
CA ALA A 121 0.26 -11.20 -12.59
C ALA A 121 0.02 -12.71 -12.73
N GLU A 122 1.05 -13.49 -12.45
CA GLU A 122 1.09 -14.95 -12.55
C GLU A 122 0.48 -15.65 -11.34
N LEU A 123 0.23 -14.91 -10.23
CA LEU A 123 -0.38 -15.45 -9.01
C LEU A 123 -1.85 -15.08 -8.92
N SER A 124 -2.66 -16.01 -8.42
CA SER A 124 -4.04 -15.75 -7.99
C SER A 124 -4.12 -15.19 -6.57
N SER A 125 -3.07 -15.40 -5.79
CA SER A 125 -2.96 -15.01 -4.38
C SER A 125 -2.15 -13.74 -4.19
N GLN A 126 -2.38 -13.07 -3.06
CA GLN A 126 -1.67 -11.87 -2.63
C GLN A 126 -1.02 -12.08 -1.28
N PHE A 127 0.10 -11.43 -1.06
CA PHE A 127 0.87 -11.47 0.18
C PHE A 127 0.81 -10.10 0.85
N TYR A 128 0.58 -10.08 2.14
CA TYR A 128 0.51 -8.84 2.91
C TYR A 128 1.56 -8.81 4.01
N ASP A 129 2.18 -7.66 4.22
CA ASP A 129 3.19 -7.45 5.25
C ASP A 129 2.60 -7.19 6.63
N GLY A 130 1.29 -7.25 6.77
CA GLY A 130 0.59 -7.05 8.04
C GLY A 130 -0.91 -7.21 7.96
N VAL A 131 -1.54 -7.00 9.10
CA VAL A 131 -2.99 -6.92 9.27
C VAL A 131 -3.32 -5.54 9.82
N VAL A 132 -4.18 -4.80 9.12
CA VAL A 132 -4.60 -3.45 9.51
C VAL A 132 -5.20 -3.44 10.92
N GLY A 133 -4.74 -2.49 11.75
CA GLY A 133 -5.17 -2.35 13.13
C GLY A 133 -4.55 -3.35 14.10
N SER A 134 -3.67 -4.22 13.65
CA SER A 134 -3.00 -5.19 14.53
C SER A 134 -2.06 -4.48 15.52
N PRO A 135 -2.15 -4.75 16.83
CA PRO A 135 -1.23 -4.19 17.82
C PRO A 135 0.21 -4.68 17.62
N TYR A 136 0.40 -5.79 16.91
CA TYR A 136 1.71 -6.37 16.62
C TYR A 136 2.63 -5.40 15.84
N PHE A 137 2.08 -4.51 15.02
CA PHE A 137 2.83 -3.52 14.24
C PHE A 137 2.92 -2.14 14.92
N ALA A 138 2.36 -1.98 16.11
CA ALA A 138 2.46 -0.74 16.87
C ALA A 138 3.86 -0.52 17.51
N THR A 139 4.69 -1.56 17.58
CA THR A 139 6.05 -1.48 18.12
C THR A 139 7.05 -1.21 17.00
N GLN A 140 7.76 -0.09 17.08
CA GLN A 140 8.65 0.44 16.04
C GLN A 140 9.83 -0.44 15.58
N ASN A 141 10.03 -1.62 16.18
CA ASN A 141 11.23 -2.46 15.95
C ASN A 141 10.93 -3.81 15.27
N GLN A 142 9.71 -4.07 14.80
CA GLN A 142 9.44 -5.34 14.15
C GLN A 142 9.55 -5.22 12.63
N GLN A 143 10.43 -6.05 12.06
CA GLN A 143 10.55 -6.19 10.62
C GLN A 143 9.22 -6.72 10.04
N ARG A 144 8.63 -5.96 9.13
CA ARG A 144 7.45 -6.40 8.39
C ARG A 144 7.85 -7.42 7.35
N ILE A 145 7.15 -8.54 7.33
CA ILE A 145 7.40 -9.65 6.41
C ILE A 145 6.10 -9.99 5.70
N HIS A 146 6.15 -10.07 4.37
CA HIS A 146 5.02 -10.53 3.57
C HIS A 146 4.71 -11.99 3.89
N LYS A 147 3.46 -12.24 4.28
CA LYS A 147 2.98 -13.57 4.62
C LYS A 147 2.11 -14.10 3.49
N PRO A 148 2.45 -15.29 2.98
CA PRO A 148 1.62 -15.96 1.98
C PRO A 148 0.33 -16.49 2.61
N PRO A 149 -0.76 -16.63 1.83
CA PRO A 149 -1.87 -17.48 2.21
C PRO A 149 -1.40 -18.94 2.43
N HIS A 150 -2.15 -19.70 3.24
CA HIS A 150 -1.78 -21.06 3.61
C HIS A 150 -1.80 -22.08 2.44
N TRP A 151 -2.43 -21.72 1.32
CA TRP A 151 -2.45 -22.53 0.08
C TRP A 151 -1.33 -22.16 -0.90
N THR A 152 -0.44 -21.25 -0.53
CA THR A 152 0.74 -20.92 -1.32
C THR A 152 2.02 -21.40 -0.64
N ARG A 153 3.00 -21.78 -1.45
CA ARG A 153 4.35 -22.10 -0.99
C ARG A 153 5.35 -21.25 -1.76
N THR A 154 6.28 -20.65 -1.04
CA THR A 154 7.39 -19.89 -1.63
C THR A 154 8.70 -20.61 -1.32
N ARG A 155 9.57 -20.72 -2.32
CA ARG A 155 10.96 -21.17 -2.21
C ARG A 155 11.86 -20.06 -2.73
N VAL A 156 13.06 -19.97 -2.18
CA VAL A 156 14.13 -19.10 -2.69
C VAL A 156 15.18 -20.00 -3.31
N LEU A 157 15.42 -19.80 -4.60
CA LEU A 157 16.28 -20.68 -5.39
C LEU A 157 17.52 -19.94 -5.85
N ASP A 158 18.64 -20.61 -5.86
CA ASP A 158 19.84 -20.14 -6.52
C ASP A 158 19.57 -19.98 -8.03
N PRO A 159 19.93 -18.83 -8.66
CA PRO A 159 19.59 -18.58 -10.05
C PRO A 159 20.30 -19.48 -11.06
N GLU A 160 21.41 -20.13 -10.69
CA GLU A 160 22.18 -20.98 -11.59
C GLU A 160 21.83 -22.47 -11.43
N SER A 161 21.82 -22.95 -10.18
CA SER A 161 21.55 -24.37 -9.88
C SER A 161 20.06 -24.69 -9.76
N LEU A 162 19.21 -23.70 -9.50
CA LEU A 162 17.77 -23.82 -9.16
C LEU A 162 17.53 -24.68 -7.91
N GLU A 163 18.54 -24.87 -7.09
CA GLU A 163 18.41 -25.50 -5.78
C GLU A 163 17.98 -24.48 -4.74
N GLU A 164 17.36 -24.94 -3.67
CA GLU A 164 16.92 -24.09 -2.57
C GLU A 164 18.13 -23.53 -1.80
N VAL A 165 18.19 -22.21 -1.64
CA VAL A 165 19.28 -21.55 -0.91
C VAL A 165 19.10 -21.69 0.60
N GLY A 166 20.17 -21.47 1.35
CA GLY A 166 20.14 -21.46 2.81
C GLY A 166 19.42 -20.27 3.41
N ASP A 167 19.08 -20.37 4.71
CA ASP A 167 18.44 -19.28 5.44
C ASP A 167 19.28 -18.01 5.44
N GLY A 168 18.64 -16.89 5.03
CA GLY A 168 19.29 -15.58 4.95
C GLY A 168 20.01 -15.31 3.63
N GLU A 169 20.07 -16.24 2.73
CA GLU A 169 20.63 -16.06 1.39
C GLU A 169 19.61 -15.46 0.43
N THR A 170 20.12 -14.76 -0.59
CA THR A 170 19.29 -14.10 -1.61
C THR A 170 19.22 -14.99 -2.85
N GLY A 171 18.04 -15.10 -3.46
CA GLY A 171 17.84 -15.87 -4.68
C GLY A 171 16.57 -15.48 -5.43
N LEU A 172 16.18 -16.33 -6.39
CA LEU A 172 14.94 -16.20 -7.15
C LEU A 172 13.76 -16.70 -6.31
N LEU A 173 12.69 -15.90 -6.26
CA LEU A 173 11.43 -16.33 -5.65
C LEU A 173 10.69 -17.28 -6.62
N CYS A 174 10.41 -18.48 -6.14
CA CYS A 174 9.59 -19.47 -6.81
C CYS A 174 8.32 -19.72 -5.99
N HIS A 175 7.17 -19.32 -6.53
CA HIS A 175 5.88 -19.47 -5.88
C HIS A 175 5.09 -20.63 -6.47
N TYR A 176 4.47 -21.40 -5.59
CA TYR A 176 3.44 -22.39 -5.94
C TYR A 176 2.13 -21.91 -5.36
N ASP A 177 1.18 -21.58 -6.20
CA ASP A 177 -0.14 -21.07 -5.84
C ASP A 177 -1.20 -22.11 -6.25
N LEU A 178 -1.98 -22.57 -5.29
CA LEU A 178 -3.03 -23.59 -5.50
C LEU A 178 -4.44 -22.99 -5.56
N ALA A 179 -4.55 -21.64 -5.58
CA ALA A 179 -5.84 -20.96 -5.72
C ALA A 179 -6.33 -20.91 -7.16
#